data_cc2540724c6ed3699757f27f37baa4c9
#
_entry.id   cc2540724c6ed3699757f27f37baa4c9
#
_cell.length_a   1.000
_cell.length_b   1.000
_cell.length_c   1.000
_cell.angle_alpha   90.00
_cell.angle_beta   90.00
_cell.angle_gamma   90.00
#
_symmetry.space_group_name_H-M   'P 1'
#
loop_
_entity.id
_entity.type
_entity.pdbx_description
1 polymer ?
#
loop_
_entity_poly.entity_id
_entity_poly.type
_entity_poly.pdbx_seq_one_letter_code
_entity_poly.pdbx_strand_id
1 'polypeptide(L)'
;MCSAVFVALYKLFIEGRVSYRYSRIYLVLSMVFSAVVPMLELPLYPAQTIYYELPIITYEQPVEILPSADIVSPSEPMPEPEQQPIDWGKVAGIVAASIYGLIVMLNLVRFVWRLWLIRKLRRRCELTIYEAYTLALSDHISEPFSFWRTVYMNRHLQGREKQQVVTHELSHVRHNHTAERLVLELMRCVFWFNPFVWIAGSLLVQVQEWQADRDVIDAGYDVYEYRNSIFRQLYGVGPEVDLTSGLHSKLTKKRFLMMTDFKKGRFQLLRMVASVPVMAAMILAFGAVKAEDKIVYNSPSQISEPIAEGYGTSGFVQA
;
A
#
# COMPACT_ATOMS: atom_id res chain seq x y z
N MET A 1 2.47 -9.61 -3.92
CA MET A 1 3.84 -10.18 -3.91
C MET A 1 4.87 -9.19 -3.38
N CYS A 2 4.94 -7.94 -3.85
CA CYS A 2 5.91 -6.93 -3.37
C CYS A 2 5.98 -6.78 -1.84
N SER A 3 4.83 -6.69 -1.15
CA SER A 3 4.77 -6.56 0.31
C SER A 3 5.43 -7.71 1.06
N ALA A 4 5.35 -8.94 0.53
CA ALA A 4 5.99 -10.13 1.11
C ALA A 4 7.52 -9.98 1.12
N VAL A 5 8.08 -9.56 -0.03
CA VAL A 5 9.52 -9.38 -0.18
C VAL A 5 10.03 -8.27 0.73
N PHE A 6 9.33 -7.14 0.80
CA PHE A 6 9.72 -6.05 1.70
C PHE A 6 9.70 -6.43 3.18
N VAL A 7 8.70 -7.20 3.62
CA VAL A 7 8.65 -7.72 5.00
C VAL A 7 9.77 -8.73 5.26
N ALA A 8 10.08 -9.60 4.29
CA ALA A 8 11.18 -10.56 4.40
C ALA A 8 12.54 -9.84 4.50
N LEU A 9 12.79 -8.84 3.65
CA LEU A 9 14.00 -8.01 3.69
C LEU A 9 14.12 -7.28 5.04
N TYR A 10 13.02 -6.72 5.55
CA TYR A 10 13.02 -6.10 6.86
C TYR A 10 13.49 -7.07 7.95
N LYS A 11 12.89 -8.26 8.02
CA LYS A 11 13.22 -9.27 9.03
C LYS A 11 14.65 -9.78 8.95
N LEU A 12 15.17 -9.99 7.73
CA LEU A 12 16.49 -10.56 7.52
C LEU A 12 17.62 -9.54 7.74
N PHE A 13 17.44 -8.29 7.32
CA PHE A 13 18.53 -7.32 7.23
C PHE A 13 18.39 -6.13 8.20
N ILE A 14 17.17 -5.73 8.56
CA ILE A 14 16.89 -4.47 9.25
C ILE A 14 16.50 -4.68 10.72
N GLU A 15 15.65 -5.66 11.03
CA GLU A 15 15.09 -5.88 12.38
C GLU A 15 16.17 -5.92 13.46
N GLY A 16 16.11 -4.98 14.42
CA GLY A 16 17.02 -4.93 15.56
C GLY A 16 18.49 -4.60 15.27
N ARG A 17 18.83 -4.26 14.00
CA ARG A 17 20.22 -4.04 13.56
C ARG A 17 20.50 -2.64 13.05
N VAL A 18 19.44 -1.86 12.83
CA VAL A 18 19.47 -0.49 12.27
C VAL A 18 18.70 0.44 13.20
N SER A 19 18.88 1.76 13.03
CA SER A 19 18.21 2.74 13.88
C SER A 19 16.68 2.59 13.83
N TYR A 20 16.01 2.82 14.95
CA TYR A 20 14.54 2.72 15.04
C TYR A 20 13.84 3.65 14.05
N ARG A 21 14.34 4.88 13.87
CA ARG A 21 13.78 5.84 12.89
C ARG A 21 13.80 5.28 11.48
N TYR A 22 14.93 4.69 11.05
CA TYR A 22 15.04 4.09 9.73
C TYR A 22 14.09 2.90 9.57
N SER A 23 14.07 2.00 10.57
CA SER A 23 13.18 0.82 10.58
C SER A 23 11.71 1.19 10.40
N ARG A 24 11.25 2.25 11.08
CA ARG A 24 9.87 2.75 10.98
C ARG A 24 9.58 3.33 9.59
N ILE A 25 10.45 4.22 9.10
CA ILE A 25 10.32 4.83 7.77
C ILE A 25 10.29 3.74 6.70
N TYR A 26 11.20 2.76 6.78
CA TYR A 26 11.24 1.62 5.85
C TYR A 26 9.91 0.85 5.83
N LEU A 27 9.37 0.47 7.00
CA LEU A 27 8.11 -0.29 7.09
C LEU A 27 6.93 0.49 6.50
N VAL A 28 6.80 1.78 6.79
CA VAL A 28 5.71 2.59 6.26
C VAL A 28 5.86 2.78 4.75
N LEU A 29 7.05 3.21 4.29
CA LEU A 29 7.29 3.46 2.87
C LEU A 29 7.17 2.19 2.03
N SER A 30 7.70 1.06 2.51
CA SER A 30 7.61 -0.22 1.78
C SER A 30 6.16 -0.67 1.55
N MET A 31 5.26 -0.42 2.51
CA MET A 31 3.84 -0.74 2.35
C MET A 31 3.15 0.23 1.38
N VAL A 32 3.45 1.53 1.47
CA VAL A 32 2.94 2.53 0.52
C VAL A 32 3.42 2.22 -0.90
N PHE A 33 4.71 1.94 -1.08
CA PHE A 33 5.24 1.55 -2.39
C PHE A 33 4.61 0.26 -2.92
N SER A 34 4.41 -0.74 -2.05
CA SER A 34 3.73 -1.98 -2.45
C SER A 34 2.31 -1.77 -2.96
N ALA A 35 1.64 -0.69 -2.50
CA ALA A 35 0.30 -0.32 -2.96
C ALA A 35 0.34 0.50 -4.27
N VAL A 36 1.34 1.38 -4.43
CA VAL A 36 1.44 2.31 -5.56
C VAL A 36 2.09 1.68 -6.79
N VAL A 37 3.13 0.83 -6.58
CA VAL A 37 3.89 0.21 -7.69
C VAL A 37 3.03 -0.50 -8.73
N PRO A 38 1.99 -1.28 -8.38
CA PRO A 38 1.14 -1.91 -9.39
C PRO A 38 0.29 -0.92 -10.22
N MET A 39 0.19 0.35 -9.79
CA MET A 39 -0.50 1.41 -10.51
C MET A 39 0.44 2.21 -11.42
N LEU A 40 1.76 2.02 -11.27
CA LEU A 40 2.76 2.67 -12.10
C LEU A 40 3.02 1.79 -13.33
N GLU A 41 2.45 2.19 -14.46
CA GLU A 41 2.77 1.61 -15.76
C GLU A 41 4.02 2.31 -16.30
N LEU A 42 5.20 1.73 -16.02
CA LEU A 42 6.47 2.21 -16.54
C LEU A 42 6.75 1.50 -17.88
N PRO A 43 6.64 2.16 -19.05
CA PRO A 43 6.90 1.55 -20.34
C PRO A 43 8.41 1.38 -20.55
N LEU A 44 9.00 0.36 -19.90
CA LEU A 44 10.43 0.08 -19.98
C LEU A 44 10.82 -0.73 -21.24
N TYR A 45 9.84 -1.39 -21.87
CA TYR A 45 10.05 -2.12 -23.11
C TYR A 45 9.48 -1.33 -24.29
N PRO A 46 10.26 -1.15 -25.38
CA PRO A 46 9.78 -0.42 -26.53
C PRO A 46 8.58 -1.12 -27.18
N ALA A 47 7.62 -0.35 -27.65
CA ALA A 47 6.52 -0.84 -28.46
C ALA A 47 7.05 -1.44 -29.76
N GLN A 48 6.56 -2.60 -30.14
CA GLN A 48 6.83 -3.15 -31.47
C GLN A 48 5.75 -2.63 -32.42
N THR A 49 6.16 -2.13 -33.59
CA THR A 49 5.24 -1.77 -34.65
C THR A 49 4.99 -3.02 -35.48
N ILE A 50 3.77 -3.56 -35.43
CA ILE A 50 3.36 -4.72 -36.21
C ILE A 50 2.66 -4.19 -37.46
N TYR A 51 3.22 -4.47 -38.62
CA TYR A 51 2.64 -4.10 -39.90
C TYR A 51 1.76 -5.26 -40.38
N TYR A 52 0.47 -4.98 -40.59
CA TYR A 52 -0.45 -5.91 -41.26
C TYR A 52 -0.64 -5.43 -42.71
N GLU A 53 -0.27 -6.26 -43.68
CA GLU A 53 -0.65 -6.06 -45.06
C GLU A 53 -2.09 -6.57 -45.23
N LEU A 54 -2.97 -5.64 -45.62
CA LEU A 54 -4.37 -6.02 -45.92
C LEU A 54 -4.35 -6.84 -47.22
N PRO A 55 -5.04 -8.01 -47.28
CA PRO A 55 -5.16 -8.77 -48.50
C PRO A 55 -5.86 -7.91 -49.55
N ILE A 56 -5.30 -7.84 -50.75
CA ILE A 56 -5.91 -7.18 -51.90
C ILE A 56 -7.15 -8.04 -52.29
N ILE A 57 -8.33 -7.54 -51.97
CA ILE A 57 -9.58 -8.15 -52.46
C ILE A 57 -9.73 -7.71 -53.90
N THR A 58 -9.20 -8.47 -54.85
CA THR A 58 -9.45 -8.28 -56.26
C THR A 58 -10.88 -8.75 -56.55
N TYR A 59 -11.78 -7.81 -56.74
CA TYR A 59 -13.13 -8.12 -57.22
C TYR A 59 -13.03 -8.43 -58.72
N GLU A 60 -12.65 -9.66 -59.08
CA GLU A 60 -12.83 -10.20 -60.43
C GLU A 60 -14.26 -10.80 -60.55
N GLN A 61 -15.26 -9.99 -60.49
CA GLN A 61 -16.56 -10.42 -61.04
C GLN A 61 -17.11 -9.30 -61.95
N PRO A 62 -17.35 -9.59 -63.24
CA PRO A 62 -18.17 -8.74 -64.07
C PRO A 62 -19.58 -8.70 -63.47
N VAL A 63 -20.04 -7.51 -63.14
CA VAL A 63 -21.45 -7.32 -62.79
C VAL A 63 -22.27 -7.65 -64.03
N GLU A 64 -22.80 -8.88 -64.11
CA GLU A 64 -23.81 -9.23 -65.07
C GLU A 64 -25.10 -8.41 -64.72
N ILE A 65 -25.36 -7.37 -65.49
CA ILE A 65 -26.56 -6.56 -65.36
C ILE A 65 -27.75 -7.41 -65.84
N LEU A 66 -28.39 -8.13 -64.92
CA LEU A 66 -29.68 -8.79 -65.19
C LEU A 66 -30.75 -7.70 -65.40
N PRO A 67 -31.58 -7.84 -66.44
CA PRO A 67 -32.66 -6.91 -66.69
C PRO A 67 -33.68 -6.95 -65.56
N SER A 68 -34.11 -5.79 -65.13
CA SER A 68 -35.11 -5.57 -64.07
C SER A 68 -36.37 -6.37 -64.34
N ALA A 69 -36.57 -7.46 -63.65
CA ALA A 69 -37.90 -8.09 -63.52
C ALA A 69 -38.42 -7.65 -62.12
N ASP A 70 -39.60 -7.06 -62.14
CA ASP A 70 -40.34 -6.69 -60.93
C ASP A 70 -40.64 -7.94 -60.11
N ILE A 71 -39.74 -8.25 -59.18
CA ILE A 71 -40.01 -9.28 -58.14
C ILE A 71 -40.35 -8.48 -56.87
N VAL A 72 -41.66 -8.45 -56.60
CA VAL A 72 -42.16 -8.14 -55.28
C VAL A 72 -41.63 -9.21 -54.35
N SER A 73 -40.50 -8.93 -53.71
CA SER A 73 -40.00 -9.81 -52.66
C SER A 73 -40.98 -9.77 -51.49
N PRO A 74 -41.38 -10.97 -50.97
CA PRO A 74 -42.05 -11.02 -49.68
C PRO A 74 -41.15 -10.38 -48.67
N SER A 75 -41.69 -9.42 -47.90
CA SER A 75 -40.96 -8.78 -46.79
C SER A 75 -40.34 -9.87 -45.90
N GLU A 76 -39.01 -9.98 -45.93
CA GLU A 76 -38.30 -10.80 -44.98
C GLU A 76 -38.73 -10.38 -43.57
N PRO A 77 -39.10 -11.33 -42.69
CA PRO A 77 -39.43 -11.00 -41.33
C PRO A 77 -38.22 -10.30 -40.71
N MET A 78 -38.43 -9.12 -40.17
CA MET A 78 -37.42 -8.35 -39.49
C MET A 78 -36.74 -9.28 -38.45
N PRO A 79 -35.43 -9.43 -38.47
CA PRO A 79 -34.75 -10.33 -37.53
C PRO A 79 -35.13 -9.91 -36.11
N GLU A 80 -35.70 -10.86 -35.36
CA GLU A 80 -35.92 -10.69 -33.93
C GLU A 80 -34.58 -10.24 -33.28
N PRO A 81 -34.61 -9.23 -32.38
CA PRO A 81 -33.38 -8.79 -31.74
C PRO A 81 -32.73 -9.98 -31.03
N GLU A 82 -31.60 -10.44 -31.57
CA GLU A 82 -30.76 -11.46 -30.93
C GLU A 82 -30.49 -11.03 -29.51
N GLN A 83 -31.05 -11.71 -28.52
CA GLN A 83 -30.75 -11.47 -27.12
C GLN A 83 -29.28 -11.85 -26.94
N GLN A 84 -28.43 -10.84 -26.81
CA GLN A 84 -27.00 -11.04 -26.53
C GLN A 84 -26.86 -11.91 -25.29
N PRO A 85 -26.12 -13.03 -25.36
CA PRO A 85 -25.94 -13.90 -24.20
C PRO A 85 -25.32 -13.12 -23.03
N ILE A 86 -25.88 -13.29 -21.83
CA ILE A 86 -25.39 -12.66 -20.63
C ILE A 86 -23.92 -13.06 -20.41
N ASP A 87 -23.04 -12.10 -20.40
CA ASP A 87 -21.62 -12.32 -20.08
C ASP A 87 -21.45 -12.54 -18.56
N TRP A 88 -21.54 -13.79 -18.17
CA TRP A 88 -21.39 -14.20 -16.76
C TRP A 88 -20.06 -13.79 -16.15
N GLY A 89 -18.99 -13.62 -16.96
CA GLY A 89 -17.70 -13.11 -16.51
C GLY A 89 -17.78 -11.66 -16.02
N LYS A 90 -18.45 -10.80 -16.78
CA LYS A 90 -18.70 -9.41 -16.36
C LYS A 90 -19.57 -9.32 -15.12
N VAL A 91 -20.64 -10.13 -15.05
CA VAL A 91 -21.51 -10.16 -13.87
C VAL A 91 -20.74 -10.59 -12.63
N ALA A 92 -19.96 -11.66 -12.70
CA ALA A 92 -19.10 -12.11 -11.60
C ALA A 92 -18.08 -11.06 -11.17
N GLY A 93 -17.46 -10.34 -12.13
CA GLY A 93 -16.53 -9.24 -11.86
C GLY A 93 -17.19 -8.08 -11.10
N ILE A 94 -18.39 -7.67 -11.51
CA ILE A 94 -19.14 -6.60 -10.84
C ILE A 94 -19.54 -7.03 -9.41
N VAL A 95 -19.99 -8.26 -9.23
CA VAL A 95 -20.35 -8.79 -7.90
C VAL A 95 -19.12 -8.82 -6.98
N ALA A 96 -17.98 -9.33 -7.47
CA ALA A 96 -16.74 -9.37 -6.68
C ALA A 96 -16.26 -7.97 -6.30
N ALA A 97 -16.28 -7.01 -7.24
CA ALA A 97 -15.92 -5.62 -6.97
C ALA A 97 -16.87 -4.96 -5.96
N SER A 98 -18.17 -5.25 -6.03
CA SER A 98 -19.17 -4.74 -5.08
C SER A 98 -18.95 -5.27 -3.67
N ILE A 99 -18.69 -6.58 -3.54
CA ILE A 99 -18.36 -7.21 -2.24
C ILE A 99 -17.07 -6.61 -1.66
N TYR A 100 -16.02 -6.48 -2.48
CA TYR A 100 -14.77 -5.85 -2.06
C TYR A 100 -15.00 -4.42 -1.57
N GLY A 101 -15.71 -3.60 -2.35
CA GLY A 101 -16.04 -2.22 -2.00
C GLY A 101 -16.84 -2.12 -0.69
N LEU A 102 -17.80 -3.02 -0.48
CA LEU A 102 -18.57 -3.09 0.77
C LEU A 102 -17.67 -3.38 1.98
N ILE A 103 -16.76 -4.35 1.87
CA ILE A 103 -15.84 -4.69 2.96
C ILE A 103 -14.90 -3.52 3.27
N VAL A 104 -14.35 -2.85 2.24
CA VAL A 104 -13.49 -1.66 2.42
C VAL A 104 -14.29 -0.55 3.12
N MET A 105 -15.51 -0.30 2.68
CA MET A 105 -16.38 0.71 3.30
C MET A 105 -16.67 0.41 4.78
N LEU A 106 -17.00 -0.83 5.12
CA LEU A 106 -17.20 -1.25 6.50
C LEU A 106 -15.93 -1.08 7.36
N ASN A 107 -14.76 -1.40 6.84
CA ASN A 107 -13.50 -1.19 7.54
C ASN A 107 -13.21 0.30 7.75
N LEU A 108 -13.46 1.16 6.77
CA LEU A 108 -13.32 2.61 6.90
C LEU A 108 -14.29 3.19 7.91
N VAL A 109 -15.55 2.76 7.92
CA VAL A 109 -16.53 3.16 8.94
C VAL A 109 -16.06 2.77 10.33
N ARG A 110 -15.55 1.52 10.51
CA ARG A 110 -14.98 1.09 11.80
C ARG A 110 -13.76 1.91 12.20
N PHE A 111 -12.90 2.26 11.25
CA PHE A 111 -11.74 3.11 11.49
C PHE A 111 -12.15 4.51 11.96
N VAL A 112 -13.06 5.18 11.25
CA VAL A 112 -13.59 6.50 11.63
C VAL A 112 -14.30 6.44 12.99
N TRP A 113 -15.07 5.38 13.25
CA TRP A 113 -15.73 5.15 14.53
C TRP A 113 -14.72 5.08 15.69
N ARG A 114 -13.60 4.36 15.52
CA ARG A 114 -12.53 4.29 16.53
C ARG A 114 -11.91 5.67 16.80
N LEU A 115 -11.68 6.48 15.78
CA LEU A 115 -11.18 7.85 15.94
C LEU A 115 -12.19 8.74 16.66
N TRP A 116 -13.48 8.57 16.37
CA TRP A 116 -14.55 9.27 17.08
C TRP A 116 -14.62 8.88 18.56
N LEU A 117 -14.43 7.60 18.89
CA LEU A 117 -14.38 7.12 20.27
C LEU A 117 -13.24 7.78 21.07
N ILE A 118 -12.04 7.91 20.47
CA ILE A 118 -10.91 8.61 21.10
C ILE A 118 -11.27 10.08 21.35
N ARG A 119 -11.90 10.74 20.35
CA ARG A 119 -12.38 12.13 20.53
C ARG A 119 -13.44 12.24 21.64
N LYS A 120 -14.36 11.28 21.73
CA LYS A 120 -15.36 11.23 22.79
C LYS A 120 -14.71 11.01 24.17
N LEU A 121 -13.71 10.12 24.25
CA LEU A 121 -12.94 9.87 25.48
C LEU A 121 -12.25 11.16 25.95
N ARG A 122 -11.57 11.88 25.04
CA ARG A 122 -10.89 13.13 25.36
C ARG A 122 -11.80 14.16 26.03
N ARG A 123 -13.07 14.25 25.62
CA ARG A 123 -14.07 15.18 26.19
C ARG A 123 -14.49 14.81 27.62
N ARG A 124 -14.20 13.58 28.06
CA ARG A 124 -14.53 13.07 29.41
C ARG A 124 -13.36 13.07 30.37
N CYS A 125 -12.15 13.39 29.87
CA CYS A 125 -10.93 13.44 30.66
C CYS A 125 -10.71 14.84 31.23
N GLU A 126 -10.07 14.89 32.38
CA GLU A 126 -9.49 16.11 32.91
C GLU A 126 -8.21 16.43 32.14
N LEU A 127 -8.15 17.61 31.51
CA LEU A 127 -7.06 17.98 30.61
C LEU A 127 -6.12 18.95 31.29
N THR A 128 -4.84 18.61 31.34
CA THR A 128 -3.75 19.52 31.73
C THR A 128 -2.89 19.78 30.50
N ILE A 129 -2.79 21.04 30.09
CA ILE A 129 -2.07 21.44 28.87
C ILE A 129 -0.65 21.82 29.25
N TYR A 130 0.34 21.16 28.61
CA TYR A 130 1.74 21.50 28.62
C TYR A 130 2.15 22.03 27.22
N GLU A 131 3.25 22.74 27.10
CA GLU A 131 3.72 23.29 25.81
C GLU A 131 3.91 22.19 24.73
N ALA A 132 4.46 21.03 25.10
CA ALA A 132 4.77 19.95 24.18
C ALA A 132 3.62 18.94 23.97
N TYR A 133 2.74 18.77 24.96
CA TYR A 133 1.68 17.75 24.96
C TYR A 133 0.52 18.12 25.87
N THR A 134 -0.58 17.42 25.76
CA THR A 134 -1.74 17.52 26.67
C THR A 134 -1.84 16.22 27.47
N LEU A 135 -1.96 16.31 28.77
CA LEU A 135 -2.19 15.18 29.65
C LEU A 135 -3.71 15.06 29.91
N ALA A 136 -4.27 13.90 29.61
CA ALA A 136 -5.68 13.59 29.81
C ALA A 136 -5.82 12.51 30.89
N LEU A 137 -6.38 12.86 32.04
CA LEU A 137 -6.55 11.98 33.19
C LEU A 137 -8.01 11.50 33.28
N SER A 138 -8.19 10.20 33.54
CA SER A 138 -9.51 9.61 33.79
C SER A 138 -9.38 8.30 34.53
N ASP A 139 -10.33 8.00 35.43
CA ASP A 139 -10.38 6.74 36.17
C ASP A 139 -10.81 5.54 35.28
N HIS A 140 -11.39 5.83 34.12
CA HIS A 140 -11.82 4.81 33.15
C HIS A 140 -10.70 4.33 32.21
N ILE A 141 -9.49 4.89 32.33
CA ILE A 141 -8.34 4.48 31.52
C ILE A 141 -7.58 3.42 32.30
N SER A 142 -7.68 2.17 31.87
CA SER A 142 -6.95 1.03 32.46
C SER A 142 -5.49 1.00 32.06
N GLU A 143 -5.19 1.23 30.78
CA GLU A 143 -3.84 1.22 30.22
C GLU A 143 -3.49 2.61 29.68
N PRO A 144 -2.30 3.14 29.99
CA PRO A 144 -1.82 4.38 29.38
C PRO A 144 -1.67 4.25 27.88
N PHE A 145 -1.96 5.30 27.14
CA PHE A 145 -1.69 5.39 25.71
C PHE A 145 -1.57 6.84 25.26
N SER A 146 -0.93 7.06 24.14
CA SER A 146 -0.85 8.37 23.49
C SER A 146 -1.56 8.38 22.14
N PHE A 147 -2.24 9.48 21.85
CA PHE A 147 -2.83 9.72 20.55
C PHE A 147 -2.57 11.15 20.11
N TRP A 148 -1.89 11.32 18.98
CA TRP A 148 -1.41 12.61 18.48
C TRP A 148 -0.55 13.32 19.52
N ARG A 149 -0.96 14.47 20.04
CA ARG A 149 -0.26 15.25 21.08
C ARG A 149 -0.88 15.08 22.48
N THR A 150 -1.70 14.08 22.69
CA THR A 150 -2.39 13.85 23.97
C THR A 150 -1.95 12.51 24.54
N VAL A 151 -1.51 12.54 25.81
CA VAL A 151 -1.20 11.36 26.62
C VAL A 151 -2.37 11.08 27.51
N TYR A 152 -2.91 9.88 27.46
CA TYR A 152 -4.04 9.41 28.25
C TYR A 152 -3.56 8.46 29.33
N MET A 153 -3.94 8.68 30.58
CA MET A 153 -3.54 7.81 31.67
C MET A 153 -4.53 7.81 32.82
N ASN A 154 -4.40 6.79 33.68
CA ASN A 154 -5.18 6.70 34.90
C ASN A 154 -4.78 7.80 35.90
N ARG A 155 -5.79 8.38 36.58
CA ARG A 155 -5.59 9.41 37.61
C ARG A 155 -4.81 8.89 38.83
N HIS A 156 -4.93 7.59 39.14
CA HIS A 156 -4.28 6.97 40.30
C HIS A 156 -2.79 6.69 40.13
N LEU A 157 -2.24 6.79 38.93
CA LEU A 157 -0.80 6.69 38.72
C LEU A 157 -0.07 7.87 39.36
N GLN A 158 0.88 7.56 40.27
CA GLN A 158 1.61 8.58 41.03
C GLN A 158 3.11 8.27 41.10
N GLY A 159 3.88 9.25 41.61
CA GLY A 159 5.29 9.08 41.90
C GLY A 159 6.16 8.76 40.64
N ARG A 160 7.14 7.90 40.84
CA ARG A 160 8.16 7.55 39.85
C ARG A 160 7.56 6.73 38.67
N GLU A 161 6.58 5.89 38.96
CA GLU A 161 5.87 5.11 37.95
C GLU A 161 5.14 6.02 36.94
N LYS A 162 4.43 7.05 37.44
CA LYS A 162 3.80 8.07 36.59
C LYS A 162 4.83 8.74 35.66
N GLN A 163 6.00 9.09 36.18
CA GLN A 163 7.05 9.74 35.39
C GLN A 163 7.60 8.83 34.30
N GLN A 164 7.83 7.53 34.60
CA GLN A 164 8.27 6.54 33.62
C GLN A 164 7.23 6.37 32.49
N VAL A 165 5.95 6.25 32.85
CA VAL A 165 4.86 6.13 31.89
C VAL A 165 4.72 7.39 31.03
N VAL A 166 4.75 8.57 31.62
CA VAL A 166 4.69 9.83 30.86
C VAL A 166 5.87 9.93 29.90
N THR A 167 7.08 9.55 30.32
CA THR A 167 8.28 9.58 29.46
C THR A 167 8.12 8.62 28.28
N HIS A 168 7.58 7.42 28.50
CA HIS A 168 7.28 6.43 27.46
C HIS A 168 6.25 6.98 26.45
N GLU A 169 5.10 7.45 26.93
CA GLU A 169 4.04 7.99 26.08
C GLU A 169 4.45 9.26 25.35
N LEU A 170 5.29 10.09 25.97
CA LEU A 170 5.85 11.28 25.36
C LEU A 170 6.80 10.95 24.20
N SER A 171 7.51 9.81 24.26
CA SER A 171 8.29 9.31 23.13
C SER A 171 7.39 9.07 21.91
N HIS A 172 6.22 8.44 22.09
CA HIS A 172 5.26 8.24 21.00
C HIS A 172 4.77 9.58 20.40
N VAL A 173 4.53 10.58 21.24
CA VAL A 173 4.15 11.93 20.79
C VAL A 173 5.29 12.59 20.03
N ARG A 174 6.50 12.60 20.60
CA ARG A 174 7.70 13.25 20.03
C ARG A 174 8.09 12.69 18.68
N HIS A 175 7.94 11.38 18.50
CA HIS A 175 8.32 10.68 17.28
C HIS A 175 7.17 10.50 16.28
N ASN A 176 6.00 11.09 16.54
CA ASN A 176 4.81 11.02 15.66
C ASN A 176 4.33 9.58 15.34
N HIS A 177 4.47 8.66 16.30
CA HIS A 177 4.09 7.25 16.11
C HIS A 177 2.62 7.08 15.71
N THR A 178 1.73 7.96 16.17
CA THR A 178 0.32 7.96 15.81
C THR A 178 0.10 8.10 14.29
N ALA A 179 0.83 9.02 13.64
CA ALA A 179 0.68 9.24 12.19
C ALA A 179 1.05 7.99 11.40
N GLU A 180 2.17 7.34 11.76
CA GLU A 180 2.63 6.11 11.12
C GLU A 180 1.62 4.95 11.31
N ARG A 181 1.07 4.80 12.52
CA ARG A 181 0.01 3.81 12.81
C ARG A 181 -1.25 4.06 11.98
N LEU A 182 -1.68 5.33 11.85
CA LEU A 182 -2.86 5.69 11.07
C LEU A 182 -2.69 5.37 9.58
N VAL A 183 -1.50 5.61 9.01
CA VAL A 183 -1.20 5.23 7.61
C VAL A 183 -1.36 3.72 7.41
N LEU A 184 -0.78 2.90 8.29
CA LEU A 184 -0.89 1.45 8.18
C LEU A 184 -2.30 0.92 8.47
N GLU A 185 -3.05 1.55 9.38
CA GLU A 185 -4.46 1.20 9.59
C GLU A 185 -5.31 1.50 8.35
N LEU A 186 -5.06 2.63 7.67
CA LEU A 186 -5.70 2.94 6.39
C LEU A 186 -5.34 1.90 5.31
N MET A 187 -4.05 1.50 5.22
CA MET A 187 -3.62 0.42 4.34
C MET A 187 -4.33 -0.90 4.65
N ARG A 188 -4.55 -1.23 5.93
CA ARG A 188 -5.31 -2.41 6.36
C ARG A 188 -6.78 -2.35 5.95
N CYS A 189 -7.39 -1.17 5.93
CA CYS A 189 -8.79 -1.03 5.48
C CYS A 189 -8.93 -1.41 4.00
N VAL A 190 -7.98 -0.97 3.16
CA VAL A 190 -8.00 -1.22 1.73
C VAL A 190 -7.47 -2.62 1.39
N PHE A 191 -6.31 -2.99 1.92
CA PHE A 191 -5.63 -4.27 1.64
C PHE A 191 -5.89 -5.31 2.74
N TRP A 192 -7.12 -5.38 3.24
CA TRP A 192 -7.52 -6.25 4.35
C TRP A 192 -7.19 -7.73 4.12
N PHE A 193 -7.22 -8.18 2.88
CA PHE A 193 -6.90 -9.54 2.45
C PHE A 193 -5.41 -9.86 2.40
N ASN A 194 -4.53 -8.84 2.49
CA ASN A 194 -3.08 -9.01 2.39
C ASN A 194 -2.47 -9.21 3.78
N PRO A 195 -1.99 -10.43 4.14
CA PRO A 195 -1.43 -10.71 5.46
C PRO A 195 -0.16 -9.90 5.77
N PHE A 196 0.60 -9.51 4.74
CA PHE A 196 1.86 -8.78 4.93
C PHE A 196 1.65 -7.36 5.44
N VAL A 197 0.52 -6.72 5.13
CA VAL A 197 0.14 -5.42 5.70
C VAL A 197 -0.12 -5.53 7.21
N TRP A 198 -0.72 -6.64 7.64
CA TRP A 198 -0.94 -6.93 9.07
C TRP A 198 0.37 -7.20 9.80
N ILE A 199 1.26 -7.99 9.19
CA ILE A 199 2.60 -8.28 9.73
C ILE A 199 3.42 -6.98 9.83
N ALA A 200 3.45 -6.15 8.78
CA ALA A 200 4.16 -4.87 8.78
C ALA A 200 3.66 -3.94 9.89
N GLY A 201 2.33 -3.86 10.11
CA GLY A 201 1.77 -3.09 11.20
C GLY A 201 2.18 -3.59 12.57
N SER A 202 2.25 -4.91 12.78
CA SER A 202 2.73 -5.49 14.04
C SER A 202 4.22 -5.22 14.26
N LEU A 203 5.03 -5.28 13.21
CA LEU A 203 6.45 -4.94 13.26
C LEU A 203 6.67 -3.46 13.53
N LEU A 204 5.85 -2.58 12.94
CA LEU A 204 5.92 -1.14 13.21
C LEU A 204 5.66 -0.85 14.69
N VAL A 205 4.57 -1.39 15.25
CA VAL A 205 4.26 -1.24 16.69
C VAL A 205 5.43 -1.73 17.53
N GLN A 206 6.00 -2.89 17.22
CA GLN A 206 7.15 -3.45 17.94
C GLN A 206 8.35 -2.50 17.95
N VAL A 207 8.69 -1.89 16.81
CA VAL A 207 9.81 -0.93 16.72
C VAL A 207 9.52 0.36 17.49
N GLN A 208 8.28 0.83 17.44
CA GLN A 208 7.84 2.02 18.18
C GLN A 208 7.94 1.80 19.70
N GLU A 209 7.56 0.60 20.19
CA GLU A 209 7.73 0.24 21.59
C GLU A 209 9.20 0.18 21.99
N TRP A 210 10.07 -0.43 21.17
CA TRP A 210 11.51 -0.46 21.45
C TRP A 210 12.14 0.93 21.52
N GLN A 211 11.68 1.85 20.66
CA GLN A 211 12.14 3.23 20.69
C GLN A 211 11.66 3.95 21.95
N ALA A 212 10.40 3.79 22.33
CA ALA A 212 9.86 4.41 23.52
C ALA A 212 10.52 3.88 24.80
N ASP A 213 10.76 2.56 24.87
CA ASP A 213 11.50 1.94 25.96
C ASP A 213 12.94 2.48 26.06
N ARG A 214 13.59 2.66 24.93
CA ARG A 214 14.95 3.21 24.87
C ARG A 214 15.00 4.65 25.35
N ASP A 215 14.04 5.48 24.97
CA ASP A 215 13.96 6.88 25.40
C ASP A 215 13.77 6.99 26.92
N VAL A 216 13.03 6.05 27.55
CA VAL A 216 12.90 5.98 29.01
C VAL A 216 14.26 5.68 29.67
N ILE A 217 14.99 4.71 29.14
CA ILE A 217 16.31 4.32 29.67
C ILE A 217 17.32 5.47 29.46
N ASP A 218 17.32 6.10 28.29
CA ASP A 218 18.20 7.23 27.96
C ASP A 218 17.87 8.48 28.81
N ALA A 219 16.64 8.58 29.34
CA ALA A 219 16.25 9.59 30.33
C ALA A 219 16.77 9.29 31.75
N GLY A 220 17.52 8.19 31.97
CA GLY A 220 18.19 7.86 33.22
C GLY A 220 17.37 7.00 34.18
N TYR A 221 16.26 6.40 33.75
CA TYR A 221 15.52 5.46 34.58
C TYR A 221 16.22 4.09 34.62
N ASP A 222 16.20 3.47 35.78
CA ASP A 222 16.78 2.12 35.96
C ASP A 222 15.99 1.07 35.15
N VAL A 223 16.71 0.22 34.43
CA VAL A 223 16.13 -0.80 33.56
C VAL A 223 15.30 -1.82 34.33
N TYR A 224 15.75 -2.21 35.51
CA TYR A 224 15.04 -3.22 36.32
C TYR A 224 13.74 -2.65 36.89
N GLU A 225 13.78 -1.43 37.46
CA GLU A 225 12.58 -0.75 37.95
C GLU A 225 11.55 -0.54 36.82
N TYR A 226 12.03 -0.10 35.65
CA TYR A 226 11.15 0.14 34.51
C TYR A 226 10.51 -1.15 33.99
N ARG A 227 11.25 -2.24 33.91
CA ARG A 227 10.68 -3.56 33.56
C ARG A 227 9.61 -4.02 34.56
N ASN A 228 9.85 -3.83 35.84
CA ASN A 228 8.88 -4.16 36.87
C ASN A 228 7.62 -3.28 36.76
N SER A 229 7.77 -2.00 36.43
CA SER A 229 6.65 -1.08 36.16
C SER A 229 5.79 -1.57 34.99
N ILE A 230 6.41 -1.90 33.85
CA ILE A 230 5.72 -2.49 32.70
C ILE A 230 5.01 -3.79 33.09
N PHE A 231 5.68 -4.66 33.85
CA PHE A 231 5.12 -5.94 34.25
C PHE A 231 3.88 -5.76 35.13
N ARG A 232 3.90 -4.84 36.10
CA ARG A 232 2.74 -4.52 36.93
C ARG A 232 1.57 -3.96 36.12
N GLN A 233 1.85 -3.10 35.12
CA GLN A 233 0.80 -2.55 34.26
C GLN A 233 0.13 -3.60 33.39
N LEU A 234 0.89 -4.57 32.87
CA LEU A 234 0.36 -5.62 32.00
C LEU A 234 -0.40 -6.73 32.74
N TYR A 235 0.05 -7.07 33.94
CA TYR A 235 -0.45 -8.25 34.67
C TYR A 235 -1.12 -7.92 36.00
N GLY A 236 -1.09 -6.69 36.46
CA GLY A 236 -1.72 -6.24 37.70
C GLY A 236 -1.10 -6.80 39.00
N VAL A 237 -0.04 -7.61 38.90
CA VAL A 237 0.61 -8.32 40.02
C VAL A 237 2.12 -8.34 39.80
N GLY A 238 2.91 -8.54 40.88
CA GLY A 238 4.38 -8.65 40.83
C GLY A 238 4.92 -9.80 40.00
N PRO A 239 6.27 -9.94 39.89
CA PRO A 239 6.97 -10.80 38.94
C PRO A 239 6.76 -12.31 39.07
N GLU A 240 5.92 -12.77 39.99
CA GLU A 240 5.70 -14.19 40.29
C GLU A 240 4.61 -14.88 39.44
N VAL A 241 3.98 -14.15 38.49
CA VAL A 241 2.93 -14.74 37.65
C VAL A 241 3.53 -15.41 36.42
N ASP A 242 3.19 -16.67 36.26
CA ASP A 242 3.64 -17.59 35.22
C ASP A 242 3.45 -17.01 33.80
N LEU A 243 4.53 -16.96 33.02
CA LEU A 243 4.66 -16.37 31.67
C LEU A 243 3.91 -17.17 30.58
N THR A 244 2.93 -17.99 30.93
CA THR A 244 2.27 -18.92 29.99
C THR A 244 1.11 -18.33 29.18
N SER A 245 0.70 -17.10 29.42
CA SER A 245 -0.37 -16.48 28.64
C SER A 245 0.12 -15.89 27.33
N GLY A 246 0.06 -16.68 26.30
CA GLY A 246 -0.08 -16.38 24.89
C GLY A 246 0.78 -15.28 24.24
N LEU A 247 0.21 -14.64 23.28
CA LEU A 247 0.82 -13.68 22.32
C LEU A 247 1.42 -12.41 22.96
N HIS A 248 0.89 -11.93 24.09
CA HIS A 248 1.42 -10.77 24.82
C HIS A 248 2.82 -11.04 25.40
N SER A 249 3.11 -12.28 25.82
CA SER A 249 4.40 -12.65 26.40
C SER A 249 5.57 -12.54 25.40
N LYS A 250 5.34 -12.82 24.10
CA LYS A 250 6.40 -12.77 23.08
C LYS A 250 6.85 -11.33 22.76
N LEU A 251 5.92 -10.38 22.68
CA LEU A 251 6.23 -8.96 22.46
C LEU A 251 6.94 -8.37 23.68
N THR A 252 6.44 -8.63 24.89
CA THR A 252 7.05 -8.19 26.15
C THR A 252 8.46 -8.76 26.34
N LYS A 253 8.65 -10.05 26.04
CA LYS A 253 9.98 -10.68 26.06
C LYS A 253 10.95 -9.99 25.10
N LYS A 254 10.54 -9.67 23.87
CA LYS A 254 11.35 -8.95 22.89
C LYS A 254 11.67 -7.52 23.37
N ARG A 255 10.70 -6.80 23.97
CA ARG A 255 10.94 -5.48 24.59
C ARG A 255 12.05 -5.58 25.63
N PHE A 256 11.95 -6.52 26.57
CA PHE A 256 12.93 -6.70 27.64
C PHE A 256 14.34 -7.03 27.13
N LEU A 257 14.45 -7.88 26.09
CA LEU A 257 15.73 -8.17 25.46
C LEU A 257 16.32 -6.92 24.78
N MET A 258 15.51 -6.14 24.07
CA MET A 258 15.98 -4.96 23.38
C MET A 258 16.40 -3.80 24.31
N MET A 259 15.88 -3.75 25.55
CA MET A 259 16.31 -2.77 26.56
C MET A 259 17.78 -3.00 27.01
N THR A 260 18.25 -4.25 27.01
CA THR A 260 19.62 -4.59 27.46
C THR A 260 20.62 -4.71 26.33
N ASP A 261 20.22 -5.27 25.18
CA ASP A 261 21.14 -5.76 24.17
C ASP A 261 21.21 -4.93 22.88
N PHE A 262 20.57 -3.75 22.85
CA PHE A 262 20.63 -2.91 21.66
C PHE A 262 22.04 -2.37 21.43
N LYS A 263 22.84 -3.12 20.69
CA LYS A 263 24.12 -2.63 20.11
C LYS A 263 23.86 -2.22 18.66
N LYS A 264 24.08 -0.95 18.35
CA LYS A 264 24.09 -0.49 16.94
C LYS A 264 25.06 -1.38 16.17
N GLY A 265 24.54 -2.10 15.17
CA GLY A 265 25.35 -3.02 14.36
C GLY A 265 26.50 -2.28 13.67
N ARG A 266 27.71 -2.86 13.68
CA ARG A 266 28.91 -2.31 13.04
C ARG A 266 28.71 -1.92 11.56
N PHE A 267 27.79 -2.61 10.86
CA PHE A 267 27.47 -2.39 9.46
C PHE A 267 26.08 -1.72 9.27
N GLN A 268 25.64 -0.92 10.24
CA GLN A 268 24.32 -0.27 10.18
C GLN A 268 24.16 0.56 8.90
N LEU A 269 25.15 1.42 8.58
CA LEU A 269 25.12 2.28 7.40
C LEU A 269 25.06 1.46 6.11
N LEU A 270 25.90 0.41 6.01
CA LEU A 270 25.93 -0.47 4.83
C LEU A 270 24.55 -1.13 4.59
N ARG A 271 23.86 -1.58 5.65
CA ARG A 271 22.52 -2.18 5.53
C ARG A 271 21.47 -1.17 5.10
N MET A 272 21.55 0.06 5.62
CA MET A 272 20.66 1.15 5.21
C MET A 272 20.85 1.47 3.73
N VAL A 273 22.11 1.62 3.28
CA VAL A 273 22.43 1.93 1.89
C VAL A 273 22.06 0.76 0.96
N ALA A 274 22.34 -0.48 1.34
CA ALA A 274 22.03 -1.66 0.54
C ALA A 274 20.52 -1.91 0.36
N SER A 275 19.67 -1.47 1.29
CA SER A 275 18.22 -1.67 1.18
C SER A 275 17.57 -0.76 0.12
N VAL A 276 18.17 0.40 -0.20
CA VAL A 276 17.64 1.36 -1.18
C VAL A 276 17.67 0.82 -2.61
N PRO A 277 18.80 0.31 -3.14
CA PRO A 277 18.84 -0.27 -4.48
C PRO A 277 17.96 -1.51 -4.62
N VAL A 278 17.82 -2.30 -3.55
CA VAL A 278 16.90 -3.45 -3.56
C VAL A 278 15.44 -2.98 -3.69
N MET A 279 15.04 -1.93 -2.96
CA MET A 279 13.72 -1.32 -3.13
C MET A 279 13.53 -0.78 -4.55
N ALA A 280 14.52 -0.08 -5.11
CA ALA A 280 14.47 0.45 -6.47
C ALA A 280 14.34 -0.67 -7.52
N ALA A 281 15.15 -1.74 -7.40
CA ALA A 281 15.07 -2.90 -8.27
C ALA A 281 13.68 -3.57 -8.22
N MET A 282 13.07 -3.65 -7.05
CA MET A 282 11.71 -4.19 -6.89
C MET A 282 10.66 -3.30 -7.56
N ILE A 283 10.80 -1.97 -7.47
CA ILE A 283 9.90 -1.04 -8.15
C ILE A 283 10.01 -1.23 -9.67
N LEU A 284 11.22 -1.33 -10.21
CA LEU A 284 11.46 -1.58 -11.63
C LEU A 284 10.91 -2.94 -12.07
N ALA A 285 11.14 -4.00 -11.29
CA ALA A 285 10.71 -5.35 -11.64
C ALA A 285 9.17 -5.52 -11.66
N PHE A 286 8.46 -4.82 -10.77
CA PHE A 286 7.00 -4.94 -10.67
C PHE A 286 6.23 -3.80 -11.33
N GLY A 287 6.88 -2.68 -11.63
CA GLY A 287 6.30 -1.54 -12.34
C GLY A 287 6.59 -1.55 -13.84
N ALA A 288 7.45 -2.49 -14.33
CA ALA A 288 7.78 -2.58 -15.75
C ALA A 288 6.62 -3.19 -16.54
N VAL A 289 6.08 -2.42 -17.46
CA VAL A 289 5.04 -2.86 -18.40
C VAL A 289 5.60 -2.72 -19.82
N LYS A 290 5.20 -3.65 -20.71
CA LYS A 290 5.47 -3.53 -22.13
C LYS A 290 4.61 -2.38 -22.69
N ALA A 291 5.22 -1.48 -23.47
CA ALA A 291 4.45 -0.47 -24.19
C ALA A 291 3.46 -1.16 -25.14
N GLU A 292 2.25 -0.60 -25.30
CA GLU A 292 1.26 -1.14 -26.25
C GLU A 292 1.86 -1.20 -27.66
N ASP A 293 1.71 -2.38 -28.31
CA ASP A 293 2.17 -2.56 -29.66
C ASP A 293 1.30 -1.72 -30.62
N LYS A 294 1.95 -0.91 -31.46
CA LYS A 294 1.27 -0.08 -32.43
C LYS A 294 0.97 -0.90 -33.68
N ILE A 295 -0.30 -1.16 -33.94
CA ILE A 295 -0.74 -1.82 -35.15
C ILE A 295 -0.87 -0.76 -36.25
N VAL A 296 -0.09 -0.91 -37.35
CA VAL A 296 -0.17 -0.05 -38.53
C VAL A 296 -0.71 -0.90 -39.68
N TYR A 297 -1.86 -0.52 -40.20
CA TYR A 297 -2.43 -1.11 -41.41
C TYR A 297 -1.89 -0.37 -42.62
N ASN A 298 -1.10 -1.04 -43.48
CA ASN A 298 -0.71 -0.47 -44.76
C ASN A 298 -1.90 -0.60 -45.72
N SER A 299 -2.49 0.53 -46.08
CA SER A 299 -3.49 0.58 -47.14
C SER A 299 -2.77 0.43 -48.49
N PRO A 300 -3.29 -0.37 -49.44
CA PRO A 300 -2.68 -0.58 -50.75
C PRO A 300 -2.75 0.65 -51.69
N SER A 301 -3.27 1.76 -51.24
CA SER A 301 -3.48 2.99 -52.04
C SER A 301 -2.21 3.87 -52.29
N GLN A 302 -1.03 3.37 -51.98
CA GLN A 302 0.23 4.00 -52.34
C GLN A 302 1.08 3.19 -53.32
N ILE A 303 0.44 2.45 -54.21
CA ILE A 303 1.15 2.00 -55.40
C ILE A 303 1.13 3.16 -56.39
N SER A 304 2.30 3.80 -56.54
CA SER A 304 2.61 4.79 -57.52
C SER A 304 1.95 4.53 -58.86
N GLU A 305 1.21 5.53 -59.39
CA GLU A 305 0.87 5.55 -60.80
C GLU A 305 2.12 5.25 -61.65
N PRO A 306 2.04 4.32 -62.64
CA PRO A 306 3.14 4.14 -63.56
C PRO A 306 3.34 5.48 -64.28
N ILE A 307 4.54 5.99 -64.24
CA ILE A 307 4.96 7.13 -65.06
C ILE A 307 4.69 6.72 -66.51
N ALA A 308 3.66 7.30 -67.10
CA ALA A 308 3.42 7.18 -68.56
C ALA A 308 4.61 7.81 -69.24
N GLU A 309 5.54 6.98 -69.76
CA GLU A 309 6.55 7.39 -70.72
C GLU A 309 5.82 7.99 -71.94
N GLY A 310 5.82 9.31 -72.02
CA GLY A 310 5.35 10.03 -73.15
C GLY A 310 6.24 9.73 -74.36
N TYR A 311 5.70 8.97 -75.29
CA TYR A 311 6.26 8.88 -76.62
C TYR A 311 6.20 10.28 -77.25
N GLY A 312 7.38 10.82 -77.48
CA GLY A 312 7.57 12.01 -78.25
C GLY A 312 7.15 11.82 -79.70
N THR A 313 6.25 12.65 -80.14
CA THR A 313 6.14 12.95 -81.56
C THR A 313 6.62 14.35 -81.81
N SER A 314 7.77 14.41 -82.50
CA SER A 314 8.28 15.55 -83.18
C SER A 314 7.24 16.07 -84.22
N GLY A 315 6.99 17.34 -84.21
CA GLY A 315 6.15 18.02 -85.26
C GLY A 315 6.46 19.50 -85.30
N PHE A 316 7.37 19.84 -86.12
CA PHE A 316 7.58 21.11 -86.88
C PHE A 316 6.40 22.08 -86.87
N VAL A 317 6.66 23.40 -86.82
CA VAL A 317 6.63 24.41 -87.84
C VAL A 317 6.32 25.84 -87.26
N GLN A 318 7.25 26.71 -87.47
CA GLN A 318 7.20 28.13 -87.92
C GLN A 318 5.96 29.03 -87.54
N ALA A 319 6.22 30.11 -86.93
CA ALA A 319 6.34 31.47 -87.41
C ALA A 319 6.58 32.40 -86.23
#